data_2b53bd5a5428cf1bbbaf04257fcf6dd1
#
_entry.id   2b53bd5a5428cf1bbbaf04257fcf6dd1
#
_cell.length_a   1.000
_cell.length_b   1.000
_cell.length_c   1.000
_cell.angle_alpha   90.00
_cell.angle_beta   90.00
_cell.angle_gamma   90.00
#
_symmetry.space_group_name_H-M   'P 1'
#
loop_
_entity.id
_entity.type
_entity.pdbx_description
1 polymer ?
#
loop_
_entity_poly.entity_id
_entity_poly.type
_entity_poly.pdbx_seq_one_letter_code
_entity_poly.pdbx_strand_id
1 'polypeptide(L)'
;MNTALAQAWYAKREGYERVATETGAGQWGTALAYAASLVGLKTTIYWVRAVHDWKAERRAFMRLYGAEVYASPSDKTESGRELLKKNPHHPGSLGIAVSEGLEDARADEKAIYCLGSVLNHVLLHQTIIGLETKRQFELLGEYPDLLISCLGGGSNFGGFTLPFLGDALKGKAVKFIAAQSQVAPNLQGEYKYDFADHAELTPMLKMYTLGHRKEMKPIKGDGLRYHGAAPLLSFLRSLGYIDTVAYPADEKHVFSRAREFIRAEGFLPAPESAYSVACAIDEALKCKETGEAKTIAFNISGHGFMDMAGYSEVLGL
;
A
#
# COMPACT_ATOMS: atom_id res chain seq x y z
N MET A 1 10.14 -3.83 1.23
CA MET A 1 11.25 -4.70 1.72
C MET A 1 11.29 -4.82 3.24
N ASN A 2 11.29 -3.71 3.98
CA ASN A 2 11.54 -3.71 5.44
C ASN A 2 10.67 -4.69 6.23
N THR A 3 9.35 -4.67 6.03
CA THR A 3 8.44 -5.63 6.69
C THR A 3 8.53 -7.05 6.11
N ALA A 4 8.84 -7.20 4.82
CA ALA A 4 8.99 -8.52 4.20
C ALA A 4 10.18 -9.30 4.77
N LEU A 5 11.33 -8.65 4.92
CA LEU A 5 12.51 -9.25 5.54
C LEU A 5 12.24 -9.67 6.98
N ALA A 6 11.59 -8.78 7.76
CA ALA A 6 11.27 -9.09 9.16
C ALA A 6 10.32 -10.30 9.27
N GLN A 7 9.21 -10.29 8.51
CA GLN A 7 8.23 -11.38 8.58
C GLN A 7 8.82 -12.71 8.08
N ALA A 8 9.57 -12.72 6.97
CA ALA A 8 10.22 -13.93 6.48
C ALA A 8 11.27 -14.48 7.49
N TRP A 9 12.04 -13.59 8.12
CA TRP A 9 13.00 -13.97 9.15
C TRP A 9 12.32 -14.60 10.36
N TYR A 10 11.27 -13.98 10.91
CA TYR A 10 10.53 -14.52 12.04
C TYR A 10 9.85 -15.84 11.71
N ALA A 11 9.19 -15.93 10.54
CA ALA A 11 8.59 -17.17 10.08
C ALA A 11 9.61 -18.33 10.04
N LYS A 12 10.79 -18.09 9.44
CA LYS A 12 11.87 -19.09 9.41
C LYS A 12 12.37 -19.48 10.79
N ARG A 13 12.56 -18.50 11.66
CA ARG A 13 13.06 -18.68 13.02
C ARG A 13 12.09 -19.49 13.89
N GLU A 14 10.78 -19.34 13.66
CA GLU A 14 9.70 -20.07 14.34
C GLU A 14 9.44 -21.45 13.75
N GLY A 15 10.19 -21.87 12.72
CA GLY A 15 10.15 -23.21 12.16
C GLY A 15 9.15 -23.41 11.02
N TYR A 16 8.52 -22.33 10.50
CA TYR A 16 7.68 -22.44 9.33
C TYR A 16 8.50 -22.76 8.08
N GLU A 17 7.89 -23.48 7.14
CA GLU A 17 8.48 -23.89 5.87
C GLU A 17 7.94 -23.05 4.69
N ARG A 18 6.78 -22.41 4.88
CA ARG A 18 6.07 -21.67 3.83
C ARG A 18 5.41 -20.40 4.38
N VAL A 19 5.36 -19.37 3.54
CA VAL A 19 4.56 -18.16 3.77
C VAL A 19 3.47 -18.07 2.72
N ALA A 20 2.25 -17.70 3.15
CA ALA A 20 1.13 -17.37 2.26
C ALA A 20 0.78 -15.89 2.43
N THR A 21 0.38 -15.23 1.34
CA THR A 21 0.05 -13.81 1.38
C THR A 21 -0.88 -13.39 0.26
N GLU A 22 -1.47 -12.22 0.43
CA GLU A 22 -2.16 -11.46 -0.60
C GLU A 22 -1.23 -10.47 -1.30
N THR A 23 -1.65 -9.92 -2.44
CA THR A 23 -1.07 -8.70 -2.99
C THR A 23 -2.06 -7.95 -3.89
N GLY A 24 -2.10 -6.62 -3.79
CA GLY A 24 -2.92 -5.74 -4.63
C GLY A 24 -2.21 -5.40 -5.93
N ALA A 25 -1.27 -4.45 -5.89
CA ALA A 25 -0.46 -4.01 -7.04
C ALA A 25 0.65 -4.99 -7.43
N GLY A 26 0.94 -6.00 -6.60
CA GLY A 26 2.02 -6.97 -6.78
C GLY A 26 3.35 -6.56 -6.10
N GLN A 27 3.46 -5.36 -5.59
CA GLN A 27 4.71 -4.89 -4.96
C GLN A 27 5.03 -5.63 -3.66
N TRP A 28 4.03 -5.84 -2.82
CA TRP A 28 4.17 -6.62 -1.60
C TRP A 28 4.53 -8.08 -1.88
N GLY A 29 3.79 -8.74 -2.79
CA GLY A 29 4.07 -10.11 -3.19
C GLY A 29 5.51 -10.28 -3.72
N THR A 30 5.99 -9.35 -4.55
CA THR A 30 7.38 -9.36 -5.04
C THR A 30 8.39 -9.23 -3.88
N ALA A 31 8.14 -8.32 -2.95
CA ALA A 31 9.03 -8.11 -1.80
C ALA A 31 9.09 -9.34 -0.89
N LEU A 32 7.93 -9.98 -0.62
CA LEU A 32 7.88 -11.19 0.20
C LEU A 32 8.49 -12.39 -0.51
N ALA A 33 8.23 -12.57 -1.82
CA ALA A 33 8.85 -13.65 -2.60
C ALA A 33 10.39 -13.58 -2.51
N TYR A 34 10.96 -12.39 -2.69
CA TYR A 34 12.40 -12.19 -2.53
C TYR A 34 12.88 -12.46 -1.09
N ALA A 35 12.23 -11.87 -0.08
CA ALA A 35 12.64 -12.04 1.32
C ALA A 35 12.56 -13.51 1.78
N ALA A 36 11.50 -14.22 1.38
CA ALA A 36 11.33 -15.64 1.67
C ALA A 36 12.39 -16.50 0.99
N SER A 37 12.76 -16.18 -0.27
CA SER A 37 13.81 -16.91 -0.99
C SER A 37 15.18 -16.80 -0.31
N LEU A 38 15.48 -15.65 0.30
CA LEU A 38 16.75 -15.43 1.04
C LEU A 38 16.91 -16.35 2.26
N VAL A 39 15.79 -16.73 2.89
CA VAL A 39 15.78 -17.57 4.09
C VAL A 39 15.30 -19.00 3.82
N GLY A 40 15.08 -19.36 2.54
CA GLY A 40 14.70 -20.70 2.13
C GLY A 40 13.28 -21.09 2.51
N LEU A 41 12.33 -20.16 2.48
CA LEU A 41 10.90 -20.40 2.63
C LEU A 41 10.21 -20.49 1.27
N LYS A 42 9.24 -21.39 1.13
CA LYS A 42 8.32 -21.40 0.00
C LYS A 42 7.34 -20.22 0.13
N THR A 43 6.84 -19.72 -1.00
CA THR A 43 5.93 -18.57 -1.00
C THR A 43 4.72 -18.84 -1.89
N THR A 44 3.51 -18.65 -1.34
CA THR A 44 2.25 -18.67 -2.09
C THR A 44 1.62 -17.26 -2.07
N ILE A 45 1.25 -16.75 -3.22
CA ILE A 45 0.76 -15.38 -3.40
C ILE A 45 -0.61 -15.39 -4.08
N TYR A 46 -1.61 -14.84 -3.41
CA TYR A 46 -2.94 -14.57 -3.96
C TYR A 46 -2.98 -13.12 -4.44
N TRP A 47 -3.04 -12.94 -5.75
CA TRP A 47 -2.95 -11.63 -6.38
C TRP A 47 -4.27 -11.20 -7.01
N VAL A 48 -4.75 -10.00 -6.70
CA VAL A 48 -5.97 -9.43 -7.29
C VAL A 48 -6.00 -9.67 -8.80
N ARG A 49 -6.99 -10.44 -9.30
CA ARG A 49 -7.07 -10.94 -10.67
C ARG A 49 -6.92 -9.84 -11.72
N ALA A 50 -7.65 -8.75 -11.56
CA ALA A 50 -7.61 -7.62 -12.50
C ALA A 50 -6.20 -7.04 -12.67
N VAL A 51 -5.32 -7.19 -11.66
CA VAL A 51 -3.94 -6.70 -11.70
C VAL A 51 -2.98 -7.79 -12.18
N HIS A 52 -3.18 -9.03 -11.68
CA HIS A 52 -2.41 -10.20 -12.08
C HIS A 52 -2.40 -10.38 -13.61
N ASP A 53 -3.53 -10.11 -14.27
CA ASP A 53 -3.68 -10.42 -15.68
C ASP A 53 -2.92 -9.44 -16.60
N TRP A 54 -2.80 -8.15 -16.21
CA TRP A 54 -2.10 -7.17 -17.05
C TRP A 54 -0.63 -6.89 -16.65
N LYS A 55 -0.19 -7.30 -15.44
CA LYS A 55 1.21 -7.11 -14.98
C LYS A 55 2.05 -8.39 -15.15
N ALA A 56 2.18 -8.86 -16.39
CA ALA A 56 2.88 -10.12 -16.70
C ALA A 56 4.35 -10.14 -16.23
N GLU A 57 5.07 -9.02 -16.39
CA GLU A 57 6.49 -8.90 -16.01
C GLU A 57 6.66 -9.05 -14.49
N ARG A 58 5.79 -8.43 -13.71
CA ARG A 58 5.83 -8.52 -12.24
C ARG A 58 5.50 -9.93 -11.77
N ARG A 59 4.55 -10.61 -12.44
CA ARG A 59 4.24 -12.01 -12.17
C ARG A 59 5.43 -12.93 -12.47
N ALA A 60 6.09 -12.72 -13.60
CA ALA A 60 7.31 -13.45 -13.96
C ALA A 60 8.41 -13.21 -12.91
N PHE A 61 8.56 -11.98 -12.44
CA PHE A 61 9.56 -11.61 -11.45
C PHE A 61 9.32 -12.31 -10.08
N MET A 62 8.08 -12.40 -9.60
CA MET A 62 7.76 -13.18 -8.40
C MET A 62 8.11 -14.67 -8.57
N ARG A 63 7.81 -15.24 -9.75
CA ARG A 63 8.12 -16.64 -10.08
C ARG A 63 9.63 -16.91 -10.17
N LEU A 64 10.43 -15.94 -10.61
CA LEU A 64 11.89 -16.05 -10.60
C LEU A 64 12.46 -16.21 -9.19
N TYR A 65 11.77 -15.69 -8.16
CA TYR A 65 12.09 -15.94 -6.76
C TYR A 65 11.50 -17.26 -6.22
N GLY A 66 10.87 -18.08 -7.07
CA GLY A 66 10.30 -19.37 -6.69
C GLY A 66 8.90 -19.31 -6.10
N ALA A 67 8.20 -18.16 -6.18
CA ALA A 67 6.84 -18.03 -5.65
C ALA A 67 5.80 -18.69 -6.58
N GLU A 68 4.82 -19.35 -5.96
CA GLU A 68 3.56 -19.72 -6.60
C GLU A 68 2.63 -18.52 -6.58
N VAL A 69 2.09 -18.14 -7.74
CA VAL A 69 1.28 -16.92 -7.90
C VAL A 69 -0.05 -17.28 -8.54
N TYR A 70 -1.13 -17.04 -7.81
CA TYR A 70 -2.51 -17.32 -8.22
C TYR A 70 -3.32 -16.03 -8.39
N ALA A 71 -4.13 -15.97 -9.46
CA ALA A 71 -5.10 -14.89 -9.64
C ALA A 71 -6.26 -15.07 -8.65
N SER A 72 -6.51 -14.09 -7.79
CA SER A 72 -7.56 -14.09 -6.77
C SER A 72 -8.82 -13.34 -7.27
N PRO A 73 -10.04 -13.93 -7.17
CA PRO A 73 -10.35 -15.23 -6.58
C PRO A 73 -9.81 -16.41 -7.41
N SER A 74 -9.41 -17.50 -6.72
CA SER A 74 -8.83 -18.70 -7.32
C SER A 74 -9.68 -19.96 -7.02
N ASP A 75 -9.36 -21.05 -7.67
CA ASP A 75 -9.94 -22.38 -7.39
C ASP A 75 -9.23 -23.11 -6.22
N LYS A 76 -8.21 -22.52 -5.62
CA LYS A 76 -7.38 -23.12 -4.58
C LYS A 76 -8.05 -23.12 -3.22
N THR A 77 -8.87 -22.12 -2.95
CA THR A 77 -9.52 -21.88 -1.66
C THR A 77 -11.04 -22.05 -1.76
N GLU A 78 -11.72 -22.26 -0.64
CA GLU A 78 -13.17 -22.36 -0.60
C GLU A 78 -13.82 -21.00 -0.93
N SER A 79 -13.35 -19.94 -0.28
CA SER A 79 -13.81 -18.57 -0.52
C SER A 79 -13.63 -18.14 -1.98
N GLY A 80 -12.52 -18.51 -2.61
CA GLY A 80 -12.27 -18.24 -4.03
C GLY A 80 -13.22 -19.00 -4.94
N ARG A 81 -13.39 -20.31 -4.70
CA ARG A 81 -14.34 -21.16 -5.47
C ARG A 81 -15.78 -20.67 -5.38
N GLU A 82 -16.24 -20.24 -4.22
CA GLU A 82 -17.59 -19.71 -4.04
C GLU A 82 -17.83 -18.43 -4.87
N LEU A 83 -16.86 -17.53 -4.91
CA LEU A 83 -16.93 -16.31 -5.71
C LEU A 83 -16.92 -16.62 -7.21
N LEU A 84 -16.06 -17.55 -7.65
CA LEU A 84 -15.97 -17.97 -9.05
C LEU A 84 -17.23 -18.70 -9.54
N LYS A 85 -17.91 -19.44 -8.67
CA LYS A 85 -19.23 -20.04 -8.99
C LYS A 85 -20.29 -18.97 -9.30
N LYS A 86 -20.26 -17.84 -8.56
CA LYS A 86 -21.19 -16.70 -8.75
C LYS A 86 -20.81 -15.86 -9.96
N ASN A 87 -19.51 -15.61 -10.16
CA ASN A 87 -18.96 -14.82 -11.25
C ASN A 87 -17.60 -15.39 -11.69
N PRO A 88 -17.53 -16.21 -12.76
CA PRO A 88 -16.27 -16.77 -13.26
C PRO A 88 -15.23 -15.73 -13.68
N HIS A 89 -15.68 -14.52 -14.01
CA HIS A 89 -14.83 -13.38 -14.42
C HIS A 89 -14.68 -12.32 -13.32
N HIS A 90 -14.85 -12.70 -12.06
CA HIS A 90 -14.73 -11.78 -10.93
C HIS A 90 -13.34 -11.12 -10.89
N PRO A 91 -13.25 -9.77 -10.91
CA PRO A 91 -11.97 -9.04 -11.02
C PRO A 91 -11.07 -9.18 -9.79
N GLY A 92 -11.62 -9.66 -8.69
CA GLY A 92 -10.94 -9.72 -7.41
C GLY A 92 -10.92 -8.38 -6.67
N SER A 93 -10.56 -8.47 -5.40
CA SER A 93 -10.23 -7.32 -4.54
C SER A 93 -9.12 -7.71 -3.58
N LEU A 94 -8.48 -6.71 -2.94
CA LEU A 94 -7.46 -7.02 -1.94
C LEU A 94 -8.06 -7.79 -0.76
N GLY A 95 -9.28 -7.45 -0.31
CA GLY A 95 -9.96 -8.18 0.75
C GLY A 95 -10.24 -9.66 0.42
N ILE A 96 -10.55 -9.98 -0.85
CA ILE A 96 -10.69 -11.37 -1.32
C ILE A 96 -9.35 -12.09 -1.27
N ALA A 97 -8.28 -11.47 -1.76
CA ALA A 97 -6.95 -12.05 -1.72
C ALA A 97 -6.44 -12.28 -0.28
N VAL A 98 -6.80 -11.40 0.67
CA VAL A 98 -6.56 -11.59 2.11
C VAL A 98 -7.27 -12.83 2.62
N SER A 99 -8.56 -13.01 2.30
CA SER A 99 -9.32 -14.21 2.70
C SER A 99 -8.66 -15.50 2.19
N GLU A 100 -8.29 -15.54 0.91
CA GLU A 100 -7.64 -16.71 0.31
C GLU A 100 -6.27 -17.01 0.94
N GLY A 101 -5.45 -15.97 1.18
CA GLY A 101 -4.15 -16.15 1.83
C GLY A 101 -4.26 -16.66 3.28
N LEU A 102 -5.26 -16.19 4.03
CA LEU A 102 -5.56 -16.66 5.38
C LEU A 102 -6.07 -18.11 5.39
N GLU A 103 -6.98 -18.44 4.48
CA GLU A 103 -7.53 -19.80 4.35
C GLU A 103 -6.43 -20.80 4.01
N ASP A 104 -5.56 -20.46 3.05
CA ASP A 104 -4.43 -21.29 2.65
C ASP A 104 -3.42 -21.50 3.80
N ALA A 105 -3.07 -20.44 4.53
CA ALA A 105 -2.16 -20.55 5.67
C ALA A 105 -2.76 -21.39 6.81
N ARG A 106 -4.06 -21.30 7.06
CA ARG A 106 -4.75 -22.10 8.10
C ARG A 106 -4.85 -23.59 7.75
N ALA A 107 -4.81 -23.94 6.48
CA ALA A 107 -4.90 -25.31 6.01
C ALA A 107 -3.58 -26.10 6.13
N ASP A 108 -2.47 -25.45 6.47
CA ASP A 108 -1.13 -26.05 6.54
C ASP A 108 -0.40 -25.55 7.81
N GLU A 109 -0.18 -26.46 8.78
CA GLU A 109 0.51 -26.13 10.05
C GLU A 109 1.95 -25.62 9.84
N LYS A 110 2.55 -25.89 8.70
CA LYS A 110 3.89 -25.40 8.33
C LYS A 110 3.88 -24.06 7.60
N ALA A 111 2.71 -23.50 7.37
CA ALA A 111 2.54 -22.22 6.73
C ALA A 111 2.15 -21.12 7.71
N ILE A 112 2.60 -19.90 7.44
CA ILE A 112 2.15 -18.71 8.16
C ILE A 112 1.70 -17.64 7.17
N TYR A 113 0.66 -16.89 7.54
CA TYR A 113 0.19 -15.76 6.76
C TYR A 113 1.03 -14.52 7.04
N CYS A 114 1.54 -13.90 5.98
CA CYS A 114 2.26 -12.63 6.02
C CYS A 114 1.40 -11.51 5.41
N LEU A 115 1.39 -10.34 6.04
CA LEU A 115 0.58 -9.20 5.63
C LEU A 115 1.44 -7.99 5.27
N GLY A 116 1.17 -7.38 4.11
CA GLY A 116 1.98 -6.25 3.60
C GLY A 116 1.55 -4.87 4.06
N SER A 117 0.43 -4.72 4.75
CA SER A 117 -0.14 -3.42 5.12
C SER A 117 -1.05 -3.52 6.33
N VAL A 118 -1.71 -2.42 6.70
CA VAL A 118 -2.83 -2.30 7.67
C VAL A 118 -2.44 -2.49 9.14
N LEU A 119 -1.75 -3.56 9.53
CA LEU A 119 -1.52 -3.86 10.95
C LEU A 119 -0.30 -3.13 11.54
N ASN A 120 -0.34 -2.90 12.84
CA ASN A 120 0.66 -2.10 13.56
C ASN A 120 2.10 -2.65 13.42
N HIS A 121 2.29 -3.98 13.38
CA HIS A 121 3.63 -4.55 13.19
C HIS A 121 4.22 -4.19 11.81
N VAL A 122 3.37 -4.12 10.77
CA VAL A 122 3.81 -3.68 9.44
C VAL A 122 4.20 -2.21 9.46
N LEU A 123 3.37 -1.36 10.06
CA LEU A 123 3.67 0.07 10.21
C LEU A 123 4.98 0.26 10.98
N LEU A 124 5.18 -0.48 12.08
CA LEU A 124 6.39 -0.44 12.90
C LEU A 124 7.65 -0.77 12.08
N HIS A 125 7.64 -1.86 11.32
CA HIS A 125 8.79 -2.22 10.47
C HIS A 125 9.08 -1.15 9.40
N GLN A 126 8.05 -0.46 8.92
CA GLN A 126 8.22 0.61 7.91
C GLN A 126 8.71 1.93 8.51
N THR A 127 8.65 2.12 9.82
CA THR A 127 9.11 3.37 10.46
C THR A 127 10.60 3.64 10.28
N ILE A 128 11.39 2.67 9.86
CA ILE A 128 12.79 2.88 9.46
C ILE A 128 12.93 4.01 8.44
N ILE A 129 11.96 4.14 7.52
CA ILE A 129 11.95 5.20 6.50
C ILE A 129 11.82 6.58 7.16
N GLY A 130 10.83 6.76 8.03
CA GLY A 130 10.63 8.04 8.72
C GLY A 130 11.73 8.35 9.74
N LEU A 131 12.31 7.32 10.38
CA LEU A 131 13.46 7.49 11.30
C LEU A 131 14.70 7.97 10.54
N GLU A 132 15.02 7.36 9.40
CA GLU A 132 16.13 7.81 8.54
C GLU A 132 15.87 9.21 7.97
N THR A 133 14.63 9.49 7.52
CA THR A 133 14.23 10.82 7.03
C THR A 133 14.44 11.86 8.13
N LYS A 134 14.00 11.58 9.35
CA LYS A 134 14.20 12.48 10.50
C LYS A 134 15.68 12.77 10.75
N ARG A 135 16.51 11.72 10.70
CA ARG A 135 17.96 11.86 10.84
C ARG A 135 18.59 12.70 9.71
N GLN A 136 18.12 12.55 8.48
CA GLN A 136 18.56 13.35 7.35
C GLN A 136 18.22 14.83 7.53
N PHE A 137 16.99 15.15 7.98
CA PHE A 137 16.60 16.53 8.32
C PHE A 137 17.45 17.13 9.42
N GLU A 138 17.76 16.35 10.47
CA GLU A 138 18.68 16.80 11.54
C GLU A 138 20.07 17.17 11.00
N LEU A 139 20.62 16.36 10.07
CA LEU A 139 21.92 16.63 9.43
C LEU A 139 21.91 17.90 8.56
N LEU A 140 20.76 18.22 7.95
CA LEU A 140 20.60 19.42 7.13
C LEU A 140 20.31 20.66 7.97
N GLY A 141 20.02 20.53 9.28
CA GLY A 141 19.55 21.62 10.12
C GLY A 141 18.15 22.11 9.77
N GLU A 142 17.36 21.27 9.10
CA GLU A 142 16.01 21.55 8.59
C GLU A 142 14.96 20.72 9.32
N TYR A 143 13.68 21.11 9.16
CA TYR A 143 12.55 20.32 9.64
C TYR A 143 11.34 20.47 8.69
N PRO A 144 10.60 19.40 8.39
CA PRO A 144 9.48 19.48 7.46
C PRO A 144 8.25 20.14 8.10
N ASP A 145 7.61 21.05 7.37
CA ASP A 145 6.29 21.61 7.71
C ASP A 145 5.17 20.65 7.27
N LEU A 146 5.38 19.97 6.13
CA LEU A 146 4.43 19.02 5.56
C LEU A 146 5.12 17.68 5.30
N LEU A 147 4.46 16.60 5.72
CA LEU A 147 4.83 15.22 5.38
C LEU A 147 3.70 14.61 4.55
N ILE A 148 4.00 14.26 3.30
CA ILE A 148 3.02 13.77 2.32
C ILE A 148 3.36 12.36 1.89
N SER A 149 2.38 11.46 1.89
CA SER A 149 2.54 10.12 1.33
C SER A 149 1.23 9.57 0.80
N CYS A 150 1.29 8.70 -0.20
CA CYS A 150 0.12 7.98 -0.67
C CYS A 150 -0.34 6.95 0.37
N LEU A 151 -1.66 6.72 0.43
CA LEU A 151 -2.26 5.82 1.38
C LEU A 151 -3.27 4.89 0.72
N GLY A 152 -2.95 3.58 0.72
CA GLY A 152 -3.88 2.49 0.52
C GLY A 152 -4.30 1.90 1.87
N GLY A 153 -3.68 0.80 2.33
CA GLY A 153 -3.87 0.25 3.67
C GLY A 153 -3.18 1.05 4.79
N GLY A 154 -2.12 1.80 4.48
CA GLY A 154 -1.51 2.76 5.40
C GLY A 154 -0.05 2.51 5.77
N SER A 155 0.57 1.37 5.41
CA SER A 155 1.95 1.08 5.85
C SER A 155 2.99 2.05 5.27
N ASN A 156 2.81 2.47 4.01
CA ASN A 156 3.68 3.44 3.36
C ASN A 156 3.60 4.81 4.08
N PHE A 157 2.39 5.30 4.28
CA PHE A 157 2.13 6.56 4.97
C PHE A 157 2.62 6.51 6.43
N GLY A 158 2.23 5.49 7.19
CA GLY A 158 2.59 5.35 8.60
C GLY A 158 4.10 5.20 8.80
N GLY A 159 4.77 4.39 7.97
CA GLY A 159 6.22 4.21 8.03
C GLY A 159 7.01 5.50 7.86
N PHE A 160 6.51 6.41 7.02
CA PHE A 160 7.11 7.71 6.78
C PHE A 160 6.78 8.73 7.88
N THR A 161 5.51 8.81 8.32
CA THR A 161 5.01 9.92 9.15
C THR A 161 5.06 9.67 10.66
N LEU A 162 4.86 8.42 11.12
CA LEU A 162 4.75 8.10 12.55
C LEU A 162 5.98 8.52 13.38
N PRO A 163 7.25 8.45 12.90
CA PRO A 163 8.40 8.94 13.66
C PRO A 163 8.36 10.44 13.96
N PHE A 164 7.63 11.24 13.17
CA PHE A 164 7.43 12.68 13.40
C PHE A 164 6.23 12.98 14.30
N LEU A 165 5.33 12.02 14.49
CA LEU A 165 4.14 12.20 15.33
C LEU A 165 4.50 12.55 16.77
N GLY A 166 5.57 11.96 17.33
CA GLY A 166 6.04 12.27 18.67
C GLY A 166 6.40 13.75 18.88
N ASP A 167 6.86 14.41 17.83
CA ASP A 167 7.17 15.85 17.85
C ASP A 167 5.87 16.67 17.72
N ALA A 168 4.95 16.26 16.85
CA ALA A 168 3.63 16.88 16.73
C ALA A 168 2.85 16.84 18.06
N LEU A 169 2.89 15.70 18.76
CA LEU A 169 2.28 15.54 20.09
C LEU A 169 2.91 16.44 21.16
N LYS A 170 4.15 16.86 20.97
CA LYS A 170 4.86 17.83 21.83
C LYS A 170 4.65 19.29 21.38
N GLY A 171 3.77 19.51 20.41
CA GLY A 171 3.40 20.85 19.94
C GLY A 171 4.25 21.40 18.80
N LYS A 172 5.12 20.57 18.17
CA LYS A 172 5.85 21.01 16.97
C LYS A 172 4.90 21.09 15.79
N ALA A 173 4.92 22.21 15.07
CA ALA A 173 4.06 22.42 13.92
C ALA A 173 4.54 21.57 12.74
N VAL A 174 3.85 20.45 12.48
CA VAL A 174 4.04 19.59 11.32
C VAL A 174 2.69 19.01 10.92
N LYS A 175 2.38 18.98 9.63
CA LYS A 175 1.14 18.42 9.08
C LYS A 175 1.42 17.15 8.33
N PHE A 176 0.48 16.21 8.41
CA PHE A 176 0.53 14.91 7.73
C PHE A 176 -0.61 14.84 6.72
N ILE A 177 -0.29 14.68 5.44
CA ILE A 177 -1.28 14.64 4.35
C ILE A 177 -1.25 13.28 3.66
N ALA A 178 -2.36 12.55 3.72
CA ALA A 178 -2.55 11.28 3.04
C ALA A 178 -3.15 11.51 1.65
N ALA A 179 -2.39 11.22 0.59
CA ALA A 179 -2.85 11.28 -0.79
C ALA A 179 -3.53 9.97 -1.18
N GLN A 180 -4.79 10.04 -1.60
CA GLN A 180 -5.65 8.89 -1.90
C GLN A 180 -6.28 9.03 -3.29
N SER A 181 -6.87 7.93 -3.79
CA SER A 181 -7.74 7.95 -4.96
C SER A 181 -9.20 8.11 -4.53
N GLN A 182 -10.00 8.85 -5.30
CA GLN A 182 -11.47 8.90 -5.15
C GLN A 182 -12.15 7.54 -5.35
N VAL A 183 -11.46 6.57 -5.93
CA VAL A 183 -11.97 5.18 -6.03
C VAL A 183 -12.01 4.50 -4.65
N ALA A 184 -11.03 4.78 -3.80
CA ALA A 184 -10.93 4.18 -2.46
C ALA A 184 -10.41 5.18 -1.40
N PRO A 185 -11.14 6.28 -1.13
CA PRO A 185 -10.74 7.28 -0.14
C PRO A 185 -11.11 6.79 1.27
N ASN A 186 -10.47 5.72 1.72
CA ASN A 186 -10.87 5.01 2.93
C ASN A 186 -10.79 5.88 4.20
N LEU A 187 -9.81 6.79 4.35
CA LEU A 187 -9.76 7.74 5.47
C LEU A 187 -10.86 8.83 5.43
N GLN A 188 -11.68 8.87 4.37
CA GLN A 188 -12.87 9.70 4.25
C GLN A 188 -14.17 8.86 4.40
N GLY A 189 -14.02 7.56 4.65
CA GLY A 189 -15.11 6.63 4.91
C GLY A 189 -15.70 6.78 6.32
N GLU A 190 -16.35 5.75 6.80
CA GLU A 190 -16.94 5.70 8.13
C GLU A 190 -15.96 5.13 9.17
N TYR A 191 -15.86 5.74 10.34
CA TYR A 191 -15.01 5.25 11.44
C TYR A 191 -15.80 4.25 12.30
N LYS A 192 -15.65 2.97 12.00
CA LYS A 192 -16.37 1.88 12.64
C LYS A 192 -15.56 0.58 12.73
N TYR A 193 -16.11 -0.43 13.40
CA TYR A 193 -15.58 -1.79 13.34
C TYR A 193 -15.91 -2.42 11.99
N ASP A 194 -14.90 -3.01 11.34
CA ASP A 194 -15.03 -3.72 10.09
C ASP A 194 -14.00 -4.85 9.98
N PHE A 195 -14.21 -5.79 9.08
CA PHE A 195 -13.25 -6.85 8.78
C PHE A 195 -12.15 -6.35 7.84
N ALA A 196 -10.95 -6.89 7.98
CA ALA A 196 -9.86 -6.58 7.05
C ALA A 196 -9.96 -7.37 5.74
N ASP A 197 -10.78 -8.42 5.69
CA ASP A 197 -10.95 -9.33 4.57
C ASP A 197 -12.42 -9.51 4.15
N HIS A 198 -12.62 -10.00 2.94
CA HIS A 198 -13.96 -10.13 2.34
C HIS A 198 -14.82 -11.23 2.97
N ALA A 199 -14.21 -12.36 3.36
CA ALA A 199 -14.91 -13.54 3.91
C ALA A 199 -15.06 -13.51 5.43
N GLU A 200 -14.70 -12.39 6.08
CA GLU A 200 -14.84 -12.18 7.53
C GLU A 200 -14.01 -13.18 8.37
N LEU A 201 -12.86 -13.59 7.85
CA LEU A 201 -11.93 -14.50 8.53
C LEU A 201 -11.02 -13.79 9.55
N THR A 202 -10.87 -12.47 9.42
CA THR A 202 -10.10 -11.64 10.35
C THR A 202 -10.96 -11.20 11.55
N PRO A 203 -10.33 -10.82 12.67
CA PRO A 203 -11.05 -10.06 13.71
C PRO A 203 -11.52 -8.71 13.15
N MET A 204 -12.66 -8.21 13.67
CA MET A 204 -13.07 -6.84 13.42
C MET A 204 -12.11 -5.85 14.07
N LEU A 205 -11.70 -4.84 13.29
CA LEU A 205 -10.83 -3.76 13.73
C LEU A 205 -11.55 -2.42 13.61
N LYS A 206 -11.38 -1.54 14.59
CA LYS A 206 -11.92 -0.18 14.48
C LYS A 206 -11.05 0.64 13.53
N MET A 207 -11.64 1.03 12.39
CA MET A 207 -10.92 1.72 11.32
C MET A 207 -11.85 2.64 10.53
N TYR A 208 -11.27 3.58 9.80
CA TYR A 208 -11.98 4.22 8.70
C TYR A 208 -12.12 3.22 7.56
N THR A 209 -13.32 3.00 7.08
CA THR A 209 -13.63 1.98 6.08
C THR A 209 -14.72 2.41 5.11
N LEU A 210 -14.65 1.87 3.91
CA LEU A 210 -15.69 1.97 2.88
C LEU A 210 -16.62 0.76 2.87
N GLY A 211 -16.34 -0.23 3.76
CA GLY A 211 -17.00 -1.53 3.84
C GLY A 211 -16.18 -2.66 3.16
N HIS A 212 -15.92 -3.76 3.90
CA HIS A 212 -15.05 -4.85 3.45
C HIS A 212 -15.52 -5.59 2.19
N ARG A 213 -16.80 -5.46 1.82
CA ARG A 213 -17.39 -6.01 0.58
C ARG A 213 -17.52 -4.98 -0.54
N LYS A 214 -17.00 -3.75 -0.35
CA LYS A 214 -17.07 -2.68 -1.36
C LYS A 214 -16.29 -3.06 -2.61
N GLU A 215 -16.97 -3.11 -3.73
CA GLU A 215 -16.33 -3.20 -5.03
C GLU A 215 -15.76 -1.84 -5.45
N MET A 216 -14.57 -1.85 -6.03
CA MET A 216 -13.84 -0.66 -6.45
C MET A 216 -13.45 -0.77 -7.91
N LYS A 217 -13.63 0.32 -8.65
CA LYS A 217 -13.19 0.41 -10.04
C LYS A 217 -11.67 0.22 -10.16
N PRO A 218 -11.17 -0.39 -11.24
CA PRO A 218 -9.74 -0.46 -11.49
C PRO A 218 -9.15 0.94 -11.73
N ILE A 219 -7.93 1.14 -11.25
CA ILE A 219 -7.08 2.32 -11.50
C ILE A 219 -5.65 1.83 -11.72
N LYS A 220 -4.74 2.67 -12.19
CA LYS A 220 -3.33 2.28 -12.37
C LYS A 220 -2.53 2.30 -11.07
N GLY A 221 -2.90 3.16 -10.13
CA GLY A 221 -2.44 3.11 -8.74
C GLY A 221 -3.11 1.98 -7.95
N ASP A 222 -3.00 0.75 -8.42
CA ASP A 222 -3.72 -0.44 -7.90
C ASP A 222 -3.55 -0.67 -6.40
N GLY A 223 -2.39 -0.32 -5.83
CA GLY A 223 -2.10 -0.47 -4.40
C GLY A 223 -2.91 0.48 -3.50
N LEU A 224 -3.59 1.46 -4.08
CA LEU A 224 -4.46 2.39 -3.34
C LEU A 224 -5.92 1.90 -3.25
N ARG A 225 -6.26 0.74 -3.83
CA ARG A 225 -7.61 0.16 -3.81
C ARG A 225 -7.81 -0.78 -2.63
N TYR A 226 -7.94 -0.23 -1.43
CA TYR A 226 -8.29 -1.00 -0.26
C TYR A 226 -9.38 -0.30 0.55
N HIS A 227 -10.35 -1.07 1.06
CA HIS A 227 -11.55 -0.54 1.72
C HIS A 227 -11.28 0.09 3.07
N GLY A 228 -10.25 -0.38 3.81
CA GLY A 228 -9.97 0.02 5.19
C GLY A 228 -8.60 0.71 5.34
N ALA A 229 -8.50 1.61 6.29
CA ALA A 229 -7.22 2.20 6.70
C ALA A 229 -6.71 1.55 8.00
N ALA A 230 -5.40 1.47 8.16
CA ALA A 230 -4.76 0.94 9.36
C ALA A 230 -5.39 1.51 10.64
N PRO A 231 -5.71 0.68 11.66
CA PRO A 231 -6.39 1.13 12.87
C PRO A 231 -5.70 2.29 13.59
N LEU A 232 -4.36 2.26 13.68
CA LEU A 232 -3.59 3.35 14.28
C LEU A 232 -3.75 4.66 13.51
N LEU A 233 -3.66 4.61 12.17
CA LEU A 233 -3.83 5.80 11.34
C LEU A 233 -5.27 6.31 11.35
N SER A 234 -6.23 5.40 11.39
CA SER A 234 -7.65 5.73 11.56
C SER A 234 -7.91 6.45 12.89
N PHE A 235 -7.31 5.99 13.98
CA PHE A 235 -7.38 6.64 15.27
C PHE A 235 -6.76 8.06 15.21
N LEU A 236 -5.58 8.21 14.64
CA LEU A 236 -4.92 9.51 14.48
C LEU A 236 -5.73 10.47 13.60
N ARG A 237 -6.36 9.95 12.53
CA ARG A 237 -7.29 10.72 11.70
C ARG A 237 -8.50 11.20 12.50
N SER A 238 -9.08 10.34 13.36
CA SER A 238 -10.22 10.72 14.21
C SER A 238 -9.89 11.80 15.24
N LEU A 239 -8.62 11.94 15.59
CA LEU A 239 -8.09 12.99 16.46
C LEU A 239 -7.65 14.26 15.70
N GLY A 240 -7.75 14.27 14.36
CA GLY A 240 -7.40 15.44 13.55
C GLY A 240 -5.92 15.60 13.20
N TYR A 241 -5.08 14.59 13.46
CA TYR A 241 -3.64 14.66 13.12
C TYR A 241 -3.35 14.42 11.64
N ILE A 242 -4.25 13.78 10.89
CA ILE A 242 -4.03 13.41 9.49
C ILE A 242 -5.05 14.12 8.61
N ASP A 243 -4.57 14.90 7.65
CA ASP A 243 -5.37 15.44 6.56
C ASP A 243 -5.39 14.49 5.36
N THR A 244 -6.40 14.61 4.51
CA THR A 244 -6.56 13.73 3.34
C THR A 244 -6.87 14.52 2.08
N VAL A 245 -6.23 14.12 0.99
CA VAL A 245 -6.55 14.61 -0.36
C VAL A 245 -6.89 13.39 -1.22
N ALA A 246 -8.00 13.43 -1.96
CA ALA A 246 -8.42 12.35 -2.86
C ALA A 246 -8.48 12.84 -4.31
N TYR A 247 -7.69 12.22 -5.18
CA TYR A 247 -7.56 12.58 -6.59
C TYR A 247 -8.58 11.84 -7.47
N PRO A 248 -9.01 12.44 -8.60
CA PRO A 248 -9.97 11.85 -9.52
C PRO A 248 -9.58 10.44 -10.00
N ALA A 249 -10.60 9.63 -10.26
CA ALA A 249 -10.47 8.24 -10.66
C ALA A 249 -9.84 8.04 -12.06
N ASP A 250 -9.84 9.06 -12.92
CA ASP A 250 -9.22 9.01 -14.25
C ASP A 250 -7.70 9.15 -14.22
N GLU A 251 -7.14 9.49 -13.06
CA GLU A 251 -5.71 9.62 -12.75
C GLU A 251 -4.92 10.61 -13.63
N LYS A 252 -5.58 11.34 -14.54
CA LYS A 252 -4.90 12.24 -15.50
C LYS A 252 -4.08 13.33 -14.82
N HIS A 253 -4.64 13.95 -13.77
CA HIS A 253 -3.94 14.96 -12.99
C HIS A 253 -2.69 14.38 -12.32
N VAL A 254 -2.83 13.25 -11.64
CA VAL A 254 -1.76 12.55 -10.92
C VAL A 254 -0.61 12.19 -11.86
N PHE A 255 -0.91 11.57 -12.99
CA PHE A 255 0.12 11.16 -13.96
C PHE A 255 0.73 12.34 -14.71
N SER A 256 -0.01 13.44 -14.91
CA SER A 256 0.55 14.68 -15.46
C SER A 256 1.59 15.27 -14.49
N ARG A 257 1.30 15.33 -13.18
CA ARG A 257 2.26 15.77 -12.16
C ARG A 257 3.46 14.82 -12.05
N ALA A 258 3.22 13.51 -12.14
CA ALA A 258 4.31 12.54 -12.19
C ALA A 258 5.22 12.78 -13.41
N ARG A 259 4.66 13.12 -14.58
CA ARG A 259 5.45 13.46 -15.79
C ARG A 259 6.28 14.73 -15.59
N GLU A 260 5.76 15.75 -14.93
CA GLU A 260 6.52 16.95 -14.56
C GLU A 260 7.73 16.57 -13.67
N PHE A 261 7.47 15.76 -12.63
CA PHE A 261 8.51 15.25 -11.74
C PHE A 261 9.58 14.41 -12.48
N ILE A 262 9.16 13.48 -13.34
CA ILE A 262 10.08 12.66 -14.14
C ILE A 262 11.01 13.53 -14.98
N ARG A 263 10.50 14.62 -15.58
CA ARG A 263 11.29 15.54 -16.39
C ARG A 263 12.28 16.37 -15.56
N ALA A 264 11.92 16.69 -14.32
CA ALA A 264 12.77 17.48 -13.43
C ALA A 264 13.84 16.62 -12.74
N GLU A 265 13.46 15.43 -12.25
CA GLU A 265 14.29 14.61 -11.36
C GLU A 265 14.88 13.35 -12.03
N GLY A 266 14.42 12.99 -13.22
CA GLY A 266 14.89 11.78 -13.93
C GLY A 266 14.45 10.46 -13.28
N PHE A 267 13.52 10.49 -12.32
CA PHE A 267 13.04 9.31 -11.61
C PHE A 267 11.58 9.00 -11.97
N LEU A 268 11.31 7.73 -12.31
CA LEU A 268 9.96 7.24 -12.62
C LEU A 268 9.32 6.65 -11.37
N PRO A 269 8.38 7.34 -10.69
CA PRO A 269 7.70 6.81 -9.51
C PRO A 269 6.76 5.65 -9.86
N ALA A 270 6.51 4.75 -8.91
CA ALA A 270 5.40 3.82 -9.03
C ALA A 270 4.07 4.60 -9.14
N PRO A 271 3.03 4.07 -9.84
CA PRO A 271 1.73 4.73 -9.97
C PRO A 271 1.12 5.21 -8.65
N GLU A 272 1.28 4.42 -7.58
CA GLU A 272 0.84 4.80 -6.24
C GLU A 272 1.61 6.02 -5.70
N SER A 273 2.93 6.04 -5.87
CA SER A 273 3.79 7.15 -5.42
C SER A 273 3.58 8.42 -6.23
N ALA A 274 3.05 8.32 -7.46
CA ALA A 274 2.64 9.46 -8.26
C ALA A 274 1.59 10.34 -7.52
N TYR A 275 0.77 9.74 -6.66
CA TYR A 275 -0.17 10.48 -5.80
C TYR A 275 0.53 11.33 -4.74
N SER A 276 1.64 10.83 -4.17
CA SER A 276 2.48 11.62 -3.26
C SER A 276 3.11 12.80 -3.99
N VAL A 277 3.65 12.55 -5.18
CA VAL A 277 4.25 13.56 -6.06
C VAL A 277 3.25 14.64 -6.43
N ALA A 278 2.05 14.24 -6.89
CA ALA A 278 0.99 15.17 -7.25
C ALA A 278 0.61 16.08 -6.07
N CYS A 279 0.42 15.49 -4.90
CA CYS A 279 0.07 16.24 -3.70
C CYS A 279 1.19 17.22 -3.29
N ALA A 280 2.46 16.81 -3.38
CA ALA A 280 3.60 17.67 -3.06
C ALA A 280 3.70 18.87 -4.03
N ILE A 281 3.53 18.63 -5.33
CA ILE A 281 3.53 19.72 -6.32
C ILE A 281 2.33 20.66 -6.10
N ASP A 282 1.13 20.13 -5.85
CA ASP A 282 -0.06 20.94 -5.62
C ASP A 282 0.07 21.79 -4.34
N GLU A 283 0.64 21.25 -3.25
CA GLU A 283 0.94 22.02 -2.04
C GLU A 283 2.03 23.08 -2.28
N ALA A 284 3.08 22.77 -3.05
CA ALA A 284 4.11 23.73 -3.42
C ALA A 284 3.54 24.90 -4.25
N LEU A 285 2.60 24.61 -5.17
CA LEU A 285 1.91 25.65 -5.93
C LEU A 285 1.04 26.55 -5.05
N LYS A 286 0.34 25.99 -4.05
CA LYS A 286 -0.38 26.78 -3.04
C LYS A 286 0.56 27.69 -2.26
N CYS A 287 1.74 27.20 -1.85
CA CYS A 287 2.74 28.00 -1.19
C CYS A 287 3.22 29.17 -2.07
N LYS A 288 3.40 28.92 -3.38
CA LYS A 288 3.74 29.97 -4.35
C LYS A 288 2.64 31.04 -4.48
N GLU A 289 1.38 30.64 -4.47
CA GLU A 289 0.22 31.54 -4.56
C GLU A 289 0.05 32.38 -3.28
N THR A 290 0.29 31.78 -2.11
CA THR A 290 0.13 32.47 -0.82
C THR A 290 1.39 33.23 -0.38
N GLY A 291 2.53 33.00 -1.02
CA GLY A 291 3.82 33.57 -0.59
C GLY A 291 4.41 32.91 0.67
N GLU A 292 3.83 31.80 1.15
CA GLU A 292 4.35 31.07 2.31
C GLU A 292 5.56 30.21 1.93
N ALA A 293 6.64 30.28 2.69
CA ALA A 293 7.77 29.37 2.59
C ALA A 293 7.51 28.13 3.47
N LYS A 294 7.55 26.93 2.87
CA LYS A 294 7.39 25.65 3.59
C LYS A 294 8.38 24.61 3.10
N THR A 295 8.89 23.81 4.01
CA THR A 295 9.65 22.60 3.72
C THR A 295 8.68 21.44 3.57
N ILE A 296 8.55 20.91 2.33
CA ILE A 296 7.63 19.82 1.98
C ILE A 296 8.43 18.54 1.79
N ALA A 297 8.23 17.56 2.65
CA ALA A 297 8.77 16.22 2.48
C ALA A 297 7.68 15.26 1.98
N PHE A 298 8.00 14.47 0.95
CA PHE A 298 7.08 13.47 0.44
C PHE A 298 7.78 12.15 0.18
N ASN A 299 7.03 11.05 0.35
CA ASN A 299 7.57 9.71 0.21
C ASN A 299 7.33 9.16 -1.20
N ILE A 300 8.42 8.65 -1.82
CA ILE A 300 8.37 7.86 -3.04
C ILE A 300 8.83 6.44 -2.70
N SER A 301 7.96 5.46 -2.86
CA SER A 301 8.25 4.04 -2.71
C SER A 301 8.05 3.29 -4.02
N GLY A 302 8.92 2.30 -4.28
CA GLY A 302 8.91 1.57 -5.54
C GLY A 302 9.38 2.41 -6.73
N HIS A 303 9.25 1.85 -7.90
CA HIS A 303 9.56 2.50 -9.20
C HIS A 303 8.52 2.08 -10.24
N GLY A 304 8.37 2.86 -11.32
CA GLY A 304 7.36 2.65 -12.34
C GLY A 304 7.79 1.77 -13.53
N PHE A 305 9.00 1.20 -13.55
CA PHE A 305 9.49 0.46 -14.72
C PHE A 305 8.64 -0.77 -15.08
N MET A 306 8.03 -1.44 -14.11
CA MET A 306 7.10 -2.53 -14.35
C MET A 306 5.64 -2.06 -14.53
N ASP A 307 5.40 -0.76 -14.60
CA ASP A 307 4.08 -0.14 -14.68
C ASP A 307 3.97 0.82 -15.89
N MET A 308 4.93 0.72 -16.85
CA MET A 308 4.99 1.59 -18.04
C MET A 308 3.72 1.55 -18.87
N ALA A 309 3.08 0.38 -19.01
CA ALA A 309 1.80 0.25 -19.72
C ALA A 309 0.72 1.16 -19.11
N GLY A 310 0.69 1.28 -17.77
CA GLY A 310 -0.24 2.18 -17.07
C GLY A 310 0.04 3.66 -17.38
N TYR A 311 1.32 4.06 -17.37
CA TYR A 311 1.72 5.41 -17.76
C TYR A 311 1.35 5.73 -19.22
N SER A 312 1.62 4.80 -20.13
CA SER A 312 1.31 4.97 -21.56
C SER A 312 -0.21 5.13 -21.79
N GLU A 313 -1.02 4.31 -21.13
CA GLU A 313 -2.48 4.36 -21.26
C GLU A 313 -3.06 5.70 -20.75
N VAL A 314 -2.65 6.14 -19.54
CA VAL A 314 -3.20 7.37 -18.94
C VAL A 314 -2.71 8.64 -19.65
N LEU A 315 -1.46 8.66 -20.10
CA LEU A 315 -0.84 9.83 -20.73
C LEU A 315 -0.97 9.85 -22.25
N GLY A 316 -1.43 8.76 -22.89
CA GLY A 316 -1.57 8.64 -24.34
C GLY A 316 -0.20 8.63 -25.05
N LEU A 317 0.77 7.88 -24.55
CA LEU A 317 2.13 7.77 -25.09
C LEU A 317 2.22 6.67 -26.14
#